data_314107dc6f1fce3a5f21fc84384c3664
#
_entry.id   314107dc6f1fce3a5f21fc84384c3664
#
_cell.length_a   1.000
_cell.length_b   1.000
_cell.length_c   1.000
_cell.angle_alpha   90.00
_cell.angle_beta   90.00
_cell.angle_gamma   90.00
#
_symmetry.space_group_name_H-M   'P 1'
#
loop_
_entity.id
_entity.type
_entity.pdbx_description
1 polymer ?
#
loop_
_entity_poly.entity_id
_entity_poly.type
_entity_poly.pdbx_seq_one_letter_code
_entity_poly.pdbx_strand_id
1 'polypeptide(L)'
;MKSFCLLTICALLCSCAARELTPAEELGKRLGQYRDKGEILIGHQDDLLYGHSWKVSEDESLFGRSDVREICGQYPMVLGVDLGGIELGAERNLDGNRFDQIRAAALKQAERGGIVTVSWHIRNPLTGGDSWDVSSKEAVKSVLEGGSRHELFLSWLDAAADYISSFKDADGRLIPIIFRPWHEHTGSWFWWGEGLCSADEYKALWKLSYDYLSIERGLDNLLWSYSPGAGNLSAERIGERYPGDDMVDILGLDAYQYGSSGDFRKEVLASASEIAAFAGERNKLYALTEIGYEGIPEEGWWTGVLYPTLRELSPSPVYVLFWRNAWDKPEHFYVPFPGQASAEDFRSFADKEDIVLN
;
A
#
# COMPACT_ATOMS: atom_id res chain seq x y z
N MET A 1 -14.35 -72.01 -33.65
CA MET A 1 -13.40 -70.88 -33.61
C MET A 1 -14.17 -69.71 -33.09
N LYS A 2 -13.95 -69.32 -31.82
CA LYS A 2 -14.59 -68.16 -31.18
C LYS A 2 -13.53 -67.03 -31.04
N SER A 3 -13.69 -65.98 -31.84
CA SER A 3 -12.82 -64.81 -31.76
C SER A 3 -13.20 -64.00 -30.54
N PHE A 4 -12.24 -63.74 -29.61
CA PHE A 4 -12.33 -62.83 -28.53
C PHE A 4 -11.80 -61.43 -28.98
N CYS A 5 -12.69 -60.47 -29.02
CA CYS A 5 -12.30 -59.03 -29.20
C CYS A 5 -11.91 -58.45 -27.85
N LEU A 6 -10.64 -58.12 -27.69
CA LEU A 6 -10.16 -57.37 -26.54
C LEU A 6 -10.45 -55.88 -26.78
N LEU A 7 -11.37 -55.31 -26.03
CA LEU A 7 -11.55 -53.84 -25.97
C LEU A 7 -10.51 -53.28 -24.99
N THR A 8 -9.54 -52.55 -25.52
CA THR A 8 -8.60 -51.78 -24.73
C THR A 8 -9.27 -50.43 -24.34
N ILE A 9 -9.64 -50.30 -23.09
CA ILE A 9 -10.15 -49.04 -22.55
C ILE A 9 -8.91 -48.14 -22.23
N CYS A 10 -8.64 -47.15 -23.07
CA CYS A 10 -7.71 -46.07 -22.74
C CYS A 10 -8.36 -45.13 -21.75
N ALA A 11 -7.99 -45.25 -20.47
CA ALA A 11 -8.35 -44.25 -19.47
C ALA A 11 -7.50 -42.99 -19.69
N LEU A 12 -8.08 -41.94 -20.25
CA LEU A 12 -7.50 -40.59 -20.25
C LEU A 12 -7.51 -40.09 -18.82
N LEU A 13 -6.37 -40.18 -18.15
CA LEU A 13 -6.09 -39.44 -16.93
C LEU A 13 -5.94 -37.94 -17.30
N CYS A 14 -7.02 -37.18 -17.24
CA CYS A 14 -6.96 -35.72 -17.18
C CYS A 14 -6.28 -35.37 -15.86
N SER A 15 -4.97 -35.18 -15.90
CA SER A 15 -4.23 -34.49 -14.82
C SER A 15 -4.69 -33.02 -14.84
N CYS A 16 -5.62 -32.63 -13.98
CA CYS A 16 -5.81 -31.24 -13.62
C CYS A 16 -4.55 -30.79 -12.85
N ALA A 17 -3.53 -30.34 -13.58
CA ALA A 17 -2.48 -29.57 -12.94
C ALA A 17 -3.15 -28.34 -12.28
N ALA A 18 -3.00 -28.20 -10.97
CA ALA A 18 -3.46 -26.99 -10.29
C ALA A 18 -2.79 -25.80 -10.96
N ARG A 19 -3.57 -24.77 -11.29
CA ARG A 19 -3.03 -23.51 -11.83
C ARG A 19 -2.01 -22.95 -10.85
N GLU A 20 -0.85 -22.56 -11.32
CA GLU A 20 0.14 -21.84 -10.52
C GLU A 20 -0.45 -20.49 -10.09
N LEU A 21 -0.27 -20.11 -8.82
CA LEU A 21 -0.73 -18.82 -8.31
C LEU A 21 0.10 -17.71 -8.91
N THR A 22 -0.52 -16.56 -9.17
CA THR A 22 0.20 -15.35 -9.52
C THR A 22 0.97 -14.80 -8.30
N PRO A 23 2.00 -13.96 -8.48
CA PRO A 23 2.69 -13.34 -7.35
C PRO A 23 1.73 -12.58 -6.40
N ALA A 24 0.71 -11.89 -6.95
CA ALA A 24 -0.32 -11.22 -6.16
C ALA A 24 -1.13 -12.22 -5.33
N GLU A 25 -1.59 -13.33 -5.91
CA GLU A 25 -2.34 -14.36 -5.20
C GLU A 25 -1.51 -15.04 -4.09
N GLU A 26 -0.20 -15.26 -4.34
CA GLU A 26 0.72 -15.79 -3.32
C GLU A 26 0.84 -14.82 -2.12
N LEU A 27 0.98 -13.51 -2.39
CA LEU A 27 1.02 -12.49 -1.34
C LEU A 27 -0.32 -12.41 -0.60
N GLY A 28 -1.46 -12.39 -1.31
CA GLY A 28 -2.78 -12.37 -0.69
C GLY A 28 -3.00 -13.55 0.25
N LYS A 29 -2.60 -14.75 -0.17
CA LYS A 29 -2.63 -15.95 0.68
C LYS A 29 -1.74 -15.81 1.91
N ARG A 30 -0.52 -15.26 1.76
CA ARG A 30 0.42 -15.03 2.87
C ARG A 30 -0.15 -14.02 3.87
N LEU A 31 -0.72 -12.91 3.40
CA LEU A 31 -1.40 -11.93 4.25
C LEU A 31 -2.59 -12.54 4.99
N GLY A 32 -3.37 -13.40 4.31
CA GLY A 32 -4.44 -14.17 4.95
C GLY A 32 -3.96 -15.04 6.11
N GLN A 33 -2.77 -15.65 6.00
CA GLN A 33 -2.18 -16.44 7.09
C GLN A 33 -1.81 -15.60 8.32
N TYR A 34 -1.32 -14.37 8.13
CA TYR A 34 -1.06 -13.42 9.24
C TYR A 34 -2.37 -13.01 9.91
N ARG A 35 -3.39 -12.65 9.11
CA ARG A 35 -4.75 -12.36 9.63
C ARG A 35 -5.27 -13.50 10.49
N ASP A 36 -5.18 -14.74 10.01
CA ASP A 36 -5.74 -15.92 10.69
C ASP A 36 -5.04 -16.22 12.02
N LYS A 37 -3.80 -15.77 12.19
CA LYS A 37 -3.06 -15.83 13.45
C LYS A 37 -3.28 -14.60 14.35
N GLY A 38 -3.91 -13.54 13.84
CA GLY A 38 -4.04 -12.27 14.54
C GLY A 38 -2.73 -11.48 14.61
N GLU A 39 -1.77 -11.77 13.73
CA GLU A 39 -0.49 -11.09 13.62
C GLU A 39 -0.64 -9.81 12.82
N ILE A 40 0.02 -8.72 13.26
CA ILE A 40 0.00 -7.39 12.65
C ILE A 40 1.41 -7.07 12.13
N LEU A 41 1.54 -6.90 10.81
CA LEU A 41 2.80 -6.56 10.18
C LEU A 41 3.09 -5.07 10.34
N ILE A 42 4.28 -4.70 10.77
CA ILE A 42 4.69 -3.31 10.89
C ILE A 42 5.38 -2.85 9.62
N GLY A 43 4.92 -1.71 9.11
CA GLY A 43 5.47 -1.06 7.93
C GLY A 43 5.96 0.36 8.21
N HIS A 44 6.88 0.82 7.37
CA HIS A 44 7.38 2.19 7.39
C HIS A 44 7.62 2.69 5.97
N GLN A 45 7.16 3.91 5.69
CA GLN A 45 7.33 4.53 4.38
C GLN A 45 8.79 4.95 4.17
N ASP A 46 9.37 4.57 3.04
CA ASP A 46 10.73 4.91 2.59
C ASP A 46 11.88 4.48 3.52
N ASP A 47 11.62 3.62 4.50
CA ASP A 47 12.55 3.27 5.61
C ASP A 47 13.95 2.83 5.16
N LEU A 48 14.09 2.23 3.97
CA LEU A 48 15.40 1.79 3.43
C LEU A 48 16.10 2.86 2.58
N LEU A 49 15.42 3.96 2.26
CA LEU A 49 15.91 5.01 1.37
C LEU A 49 16.42 6.23 2.12
N TYR A 50 15.73 6.55 3.20
CA TYR A 50 16.11 7.60 4.14
C TYR A 50 15.37 7.41 5.47
N GLY A 51 15.82 8.13 6.49
CA GLY A 51 15.19 8.22 7.78
C GLY A 51 15.52 9.56 8.43
N HIS A 52 15.31 9.69 9.74
CA HIS A 52 15.57 10.93 10.44
C HIS A 52 17.07 11.32 10.32
N SER A 53 17.33 12.45 9.66
CA SER A 53 18.66 13.02 9.49
C SER A 53 19.65 12.17 8.68
N TRP A 54 19.17 11.22 7.87
CA TRP A 54 20.02 10.45 6.96
C TRP A 54 19.28 10.10 5.66
N LYS A 55 20.06 9.93 4.59
CA LYS A 55 19.58 9.47 3.28
C LYS A 55 20.65 8.58 2.66
N VAL A 56 20.25 7.58 1.89
CA VAL A 56 21.18 6.76 1.11
C VAL A 56 21.99 7.62 0.16
N SER A 57 23.30 7.32 0.03
CA SER A 57 24.16 8.00 -0.92
C SER A 57 23.81 7.62 -2.35
N GLU A 58 24.28 8.42 -3.32
CA GLU A 58 24.02 8.17 -4.75
C GLU A 58 24.55 6.80 -5.23
N ASP A 59 25.62 6.30 -4.61
CA ASP A 59 26.27 5.04 -4.95
C ASP A 59 25.83 3.87 -4.05
N GLU A 60 24.94 4.10 -3.09
CA GLU A 60 24.54 3.06 -2.16
C GLU A 60 23.53 2.11 -2.79
N SER A 61 23.80 0.81 -2.65
CA SER A 61 22.94 -0.28 -3.12
C SER A 61 22.62 -1.33 -2.04
N LEU A 62 23.18 -1.17 -0.84
CA LEU A 62 23.05 -2.19 0.21
C LEU A 62 21.77 -2.05 1.03
N PHE A 63 21.22 -0.84 1.13
CA PHE A 63 19.99 -0.54 1.89
C PHE A 63 19.99 -1.21 3.26
N GLY A 64 21.07 -1.03 3.99
CA GLY A 64 21.32 -1.67 5.29
C GLY A 64 20.86 -0.84 6.48
N ARG A 65 20.58 0.46 6.28
CA ARG A 65 20.13 1.37 7.33
C ARG A 65 18.60 1.41 7.39
N SER A 66 18.05 1.62 8.57
CA SER A 66 16.62 1.72 8.86
C SER A 66 16.45 2.29 10.27
N ASP A 67 15.62 3.31 10.45
CA ASP A 67 15.33 3.86 11.78
C ASP A 67 14.66 2.80 12.66
N VAL A 68 13.76 2.00 12.10
CA VAL A 68 13.12 0.87 12.80
C VAL A 68 14.17 -0.14 13.27
N ARG A 69 15.06 -0.57 12.39
CA ARG A 69 16.09 -1.55 12.72
C ARG A 69 17.10 -1.03 13.75
N GLU A 70 17.46 0.23 13.69
CA GLU A 70 18.39 0.84 14.66
C GLU A 70 17.83 0.79 16.09
N ILE A 71 16.50 0.72 16.27
CA ILE A 71 15.85 0.60 17.56
C ILE A 71 15.55 -0.86 17.91
N CYS A 72 14.91 -1.61 17.00
CA CYS A 72 14.35 -2.94 17.28
C CYS A 72 15.29 -4.08 16.89
N GLY A 73 16.38 -3.82 16.16
CA GLY A 73 17.28 -4.86 15.61
C GLY A 73 16.72 -5.57 14.37
N GLN A 74 15.48 -5.28 13.98
CA GLN A 74 14.76 -5.87 12.85
C GLN A 74 14.24 -4.78 11.91
N TYR A 75 14.12 -5.11 10.61
CA TYR A 75 13.53 -4.21 9.63
C TYR A 75 11.99 -4.19 9.72
N PRO A 76 11.31 -3.14 9.23
CA PRO A 76 9.87 -3.23 9.05
C PRO A 76 9.52 -4.37 8.08
N MET A 77 8.42 -5.08 8.35
CA MET A 77 7.92 -6.15 7.47
C MET A 77 7.38 -5.59 6.16
N VAL A 78 6.81 -4.38 6.17
CA VAL A 78 6.26 -3.71 5.00
C VAL A 78 7.06 -2.44 4.70
N LEU A 79 7.64 -2.36 3.50
CA LEU A 79 8.28 -1.16 2.97
C LEU A 79 7.26 -0.41 2.10
N GLY A 80 6.93 0.82 2.48
CA GLY A 80 6.20 1.74 1.62
C GLY A 80 7.14 2.52 0.71
N VAL A 81 6.73 2.75 -0.55
CA VAL A 81 7.41 3.65 -1.50
C VAL A 81 6.38 4.37 -2.36
N ASP A 82 6.77 5.44 -3.04
CA ASP A 82 5.87 6.25 -3.88
C ASP A 82 6.39 6.41 -5.30
N LEU A 83 5.46 6.40 -6.28
CA LEU A 83 5.76 6.56 -7.72
C LEU A 83 5.69 8.01 -8.22
N GLY A 84 5.25 8.97 -7.41
CA GLY A 84 5.05 10.36 -7.87
C GLY A 84 6.27 10.92 -8.59
N GLY A 85 6.09 11.34 -9.84
CA GLY A 85 7.14 11.80 -10.75
C GLY A 85 7.53 10.81 -11.86
N ILE A 86 7.20 9.50 -11.71
CA ILE A 86 7.50 8.51 -12.76
C ILE A 86 6.78 8.85 -14.07
N GLU A 87 5.57 9.39 -13.97
CA GLU A 87 4.72 9.84 -15.07
C GLU A 87 5.35 10.94 -15.93
N LEU A 88 6.31 11.66 -15.36
CA LEU A 88 7.05 12.72 -16.05
C LEU A 88 8.38 12.23 -16.64
N GLY A 89 8.74 10.95 -16.46
CA GLY A 89 10.07 10.44 -16.78
C GLY A 89 11.17 11.04 -15.91
N ALA A 90 10.83 11.49 -14.68
CA ALA A 90 11.80 12.03 -13.75
C ALA A 90 12.78 10.96 -13.27
N GLU A 91 13.99 11.36 -12.92
CA GLU A 91 14.99 10.43 -12.31
C GLU A 91 14.65 10.11 -10.84
N ARG A 92 13.87 10.98 -10.18
CA ARG A 92 13.55 10.93 -8.76
C ARG A 92 12.06 11.10 -8.53
N ASN A 93 11.58 10.43 -7.49
CA ASN A 93 10.21 10.63 -7.03
C ASN A 93 10.03 11.99 -6.31
N LEU A 94 8.80 12.26 -5.86
CA LEU A 94 8.45 13.51 -5.17
C LEU A 94 9.26 13.74 -3.87
N ASP A 95 9.78 12.70 -3.22
CA ASP A 95 10.62 12.77 -2.00
C ASP A 95 12.11 12.84 -2.33
N GLY A 96 12.46 12.95 -3.61
CA GLY A 96 13.83 13.06 -4.09
C GLY A 96 14.59 11.74 -4.09
N ASN A 97 13.93 10.60 -3.96
CA ASN A 97 14.55 9.27 -4.10
C ASN A 97 14.69 8.91 -5.57
N ARG A 98 15.83 8.36 -5.96
CA ARG A 98 16.04 7.86 -7.33
C ARG A 98 15.18 6.61 -7.56
N PHE A 99 14.56 6.51 -8.72
CA PHE A 99 13.73 5.35 -9.07
C PHE A 99 14.52 4.04 -9.13
N ASP A 100 15.78 4.07 -9.55
CA ASP A 100 16.64 2.87 -9.50
C ASP A 100 16.95 2.43 -8.06
N GLN A 101 17.10 3.36 -7.11
CA GLN A 101 17.28 3.06 -5.68
C GLN A 101 15.97 2.57 -5.05
N ILE A 102 14.82 3.16 -5.39
CA ILE A 102 13.50 2.68 -4.94
C ILE A 102 13.31 1.23 -5.36
N ARG A 103 13.58 0.90 -6.63
CA ARG A 103 13.50 -0.48 -7.13
C ARG A 103 14.46 -1.41 -6.38
N ALA A 104 15.70 -1.02 -6.21
CA ALA A 104 16.70 -1.83 -5.50
C ALA A 104 16.31 -2.07 -4.03
N ALA A 105 15.78 -1.04 -3.33
CA ALA A 105 15.27 -1.18 -1.97
C ALA A 105 14.08 -2.15 -1.90
N ALA A 106 13.13 -2.05 -2.84
CA ALA A 106 11.98 -2.94 -2.94
C ALA A 106 12.40 -4.40 -3.19
N LEU A 107 13.36 -4.63 -4.10
CA LEU A 107 13.90 -5.98 -4.34
C LEU A 107 14.62 -6.53 -3.11
N LYS A 108 15.38 -5.68 -2.42
CA LYS A 108 16.05 -6.05 -1.17
C LYS A 108 15.07 -6.38 -0.05
N GLN A 109 13.95 -5.66 0.03
CA GLN A 109 12.86 -5.95 0.96
C GLN A 109 12.22 -7.32 0.67
N ALA A 110 11.93 -7.60 -0.60
CA ALA A 110 11.38 -8.88 -1.02
C ALA A 110 12.35 -10.05 -0.77
N GLU A 111 13.65 -9.87 -1.05
CA GLU A 111 14.71 -10.86 -0.79
C GLU A 111 14.79 -11.25 0.70
N ARG A 112 14.53 -10.29 1.61
CA ARG A 112 14.45 -10.54 3.05
C ARG A 112 13.15 -11.24 3.48
N GLY A 113 12.22 -11.48 2.58
CA GLY A 113 10.88 -12.01 2.89
C GLY A 113 9.88 -10.93 3.30
N GLY A 114 10.23 -9.65 3.20
CA GLY A 114 9.34 -8.54 3.47
C GLY A 114 8.31 -8.31 2.35
N ILE A 115 7.49 -7.29 2.53
CA ILE A 115 6.40 -6.90 1.63
C ILE A 115 6.69 -5.47 1.14
N VAL A 116 6.25 -5.16 -0.08
CA VAL A 116 6.34 -3.82 -0.66
C VAL A 116 4.94 -3.29 -0.91
N THR A 117 4.65 -2.08 -0.45
CA THR A 117 3.45 -1.31 -0.81
C THR A 117 3.86 -0.06 -1.57
N VAL A 118 3.09 0.27 -2.60
CA VAL A 118 3.41 1.34 -3.54
C VAL A 118 2.21 2.27 -3.63
N SER A 119 2.37 3.50 -3.16
CA SER A 119 1.43 4.59 -3.40
C SER A 119 1.81 5.38 -4.66
N TRP A 120 0.91 6.22 -5.13
CA TRP A 120 1.18 7.07 -6.28
C TRP A 120 0.57 8.47 -6.09
N HIS A 121 1.39 9.40 -5.65
CA HIS A 121 1.05 10.82 -5.62
C HIS A 121 1.25 11.43 -7.02
N ILE A 122 0.44 10.96 -7.95
CA ILE A 122 0.50 11.37 -9.36
C ILE A 122 0.12 12.84 -9.56
N ARG A 123 0.80 13.52 -10.44
CA ARG A 123 0.51 14.93 -10.78
C ARG A 123 -0.89 15.09 -11.37
N ASN A 124 -1.43 16.32 -11.26
CA ASN A 124 -2.70 16.66 -11.89
C ASN A 124 -2.53 16.74 -13.41
N PRO A 125 -3.14 15.83 -14.18
CA PRO A 125 -2.91 15.76 -15.64
C PRO A 125 -3.55 16.91 -16.41
N LEU A 126 -4.54 17.58 -15.83
CA LEU A 126 -5.22 18.70 -16.48
C LEU A 126 -4.46 20.02 -16.31
N THR A 127 -3.99 20.28 -15.09
CA THR A 127 -3.34 21.55 -14.73
C THR A 127 -1.81 21.50 -14.87
N GLY A 128 -1.22 20.30 -14.75
CA GLY A 128 0.23 20.10 -14.64
C GLY A 128 0.79 20.39 -13.23
N GLY A 129 -0.09 20.68 -12.26
CA GLY A 129 0.25 20.82 -10.84
C GLY A 129 0.61 19.48 -10.19
N ASP A 130 0.86 19.47 -8.87
CA ASP A 130 1.07 18.23 -8.11
C ASP A 130 -0.24 17.52 -7.77
N SER A 131 -0.18 16.46 -6.95
CA SER A 131 -1.37 15.72 -6.52
C SER A 131 -2.32 16.55 -5.65
N TRP A 132 -1.82 17.59 -4.98
CA TRP A 132 -2.59 18.53 -4.15
C TRP A 132 -3.15 19.72 -4.93
N ASP A 133 -2.92 19.81 -6.25
CA ASP A 133 -3.53 20.84 -7.06
C ASP A 133 -5.02 20.53 -7.32
N VAL A 134 -5.87 21.08 -6.45
CA VAL A 134 -7.33 20.96 -6.48
C VAL A 134 -8.02 22.14 -7.18
N SER A 135 -7.29 22.89 -7.99
CA SER A 135 -7.81 24.10 -8.67
C SER A 135 -8.87 23.80 -9.75
N SER A 136 -9.02 22.54 -10.15
CA SER A 136 -10.03 22.11 -11.13
C SER A 136 -10.79 20.87 -10.68
N LYS A 137 -12.11 20.88 -10.86
CA LYS A 137 -13.01 19.73 -10.67
C LYS A 137 -13.13 18.85 -11.92
N GLU A 138 -12.49 19.22 -13.02
CA GLU A 138 -12.53 18.50 -14.29
C GLU A 138 -11.31 17.56 -14.48
N ALA A 139 -10.42 17.47 -13.49
CA ALA A 139 -9.17 16.71 -13.61
C ALA A 139 -9.44 15.22 -13.88
N VAL A 140 -10.27 14.57 -13.05
CA VAL A 140 -10.64 13.15 -13.26
C VAL A 140 -11.35 12.98 -14.61
N LYS A 141 -12.37 13.77 -14.90
CA LYS A 141 -13.11 13.68 -16.16
C LYS A 141 -12.20 13.86 -17.38
N SER A 142 -11.15 14.68 -17.27
CA SER A 142 -10.23 14.93 -18.38
C SER A 142 -9.42 13.69 -18.79
N VAL A 143 -9.20 12.74 -17.90
CA VAL A 143 -8.44 11.51 -18.16
C VAL A 143 -9.29 10.31 -18.57
N LEU A 144 -10.60 10.38 -18.37
CA LEU A 144 -11.52 9.32 -18.78
C LEU A 144 -11.65 9.27 -20.31
N GLU A 145 -12.22 8.19 -20.84
CA GLU A 145 -12.43 8.01 -22.28
C GLU A 145 -13.14 9.22 -22.91
N GLY A 146 -12.57 9.76 -23.99
CA GLY A 146 -13.02 10.98 -24.64
C GLY A 146 -12.61 12.28 -23.93
N GLY A 147 -11.95 12.23 -22.79
CA GLY A 147 -11.42 13.39 -22.09
C GLY A 147 -10.17 13.97 -22.77
N SER A 148 -9.92 15.26 -22.55
CA SER A 148 -8.84 16.00 -23.22
C SER A 148 -7.42 15.57 -22.81
N ARG A 149 -7.27 14.79 -21.75
CA ARG A 149 -6.02 14.28 -21.20
C ARG A 149 -5.94 12.74 -21.18
N HIS A 150 -6.88 12.08 -21.83
CA HIS A 150 -6.94 10.60 -21.84
C HIS A 150 -5.64 9.99 -22.37
N GLU A 151 -5.17 10.38 -23.55
CA GLU A 151 -3.92 9.87 -24.14
C GLU A 151 -2.68 10.18 -23.28
N LEU A 152 -2.63 11.36 -22.68
CA LEU A 152 -1.56 11.69 -21.72
C LEU A 152 -1.60 10.74 -20.51
N PHE A 153 -2.77 10.49 -19.97
CA PHE A 153 -2.92 9.62 -18.81
C PHE A 153 -2.55 8.16 -19.15
N LEU A 154 -2.93 7.65 -20.33
CA LEU A 154 -2.47 6.34 -20.78
C LEU A 154 -0.94 6.26 -20.87
N SER A 155 -0.28 7.31 -21.37
CA SER A 155 1.20 7.35 -21.39
C SER A 155 1.82 7.37 -19.99
N TRP A 156 1.13 7.91 -18.99
CA TRP A 156 1.54 7.87 -17.59
C TRP A 156 1.36 6.50 -16.96
N LEU A 157 0.27 5.82 -17.31
CA LEU A 157 0.06 4.41 -16.93
C LEU A 157 1.12 3.50 -17.57
N ASP A 158 1.55 3.78 -18.81
CA ASP A 158 2.67 3.07 -19.46
C ASP A 158 3.97 3.23 -18.68
N ALA A 159 4.32 4.44 -18.29
CA ALA A 159 5.53 4.70 -17.52
C ALA A 159 5.52 3.94 -16.17
N ALA A 160 4.37 3.95 -15.47
CA ALA A 160 4.20 3.19 -14.24
C ALA A 160 4.30 1.67 -14.47
N ALA A 161 3.65 1.16 -15.54
CA ALA A 161 3.69 -0.26 -15.88
C ALA A 161 5.10 -0.73 -16.24
N ASP A 162 5.84 0.03 -17.04
CA ASP A 162 7.23 -0.29 -17.41
C ASP A 162 8.12 -0.33 -16.17
N TYR A 163 7.94 0.63 -15.26
CA TYR A 163 8.72 0.67 -14.03
C TYR A 163 8.37 -0.52 -13.11
N ILE A 164 7.10 -0.80 -12.85
CA ILE A 164 6.65 -1.94 -12.05
C ILE A 164 7.11 -3.27 -12.67
N SER A 165 7.06 -3.41 -13.99
CA SER A 165 7.54 -4.60 -14.71
C SER A 165 9.04 -4.85 -14.52
N SER A 166 9.79 -3.86 -14.04
CA SER A 166 11.21 -3.99 -13.72
C SER A 166 11.49 -4.55 -12.32
N PHE A 167 10.45 -4.73 -11.48
CA PHE A 167 10.58 -5.26 -10.12
C PHE A 167 10.68 -6.79 -10.16
N LYS A 168 11.79 -7.29 -10.67
CA LYS A 168 12.05 -8.72 -10.85
C LYS A 168 13.13 -9.19 -9.89
N ASP A 169 12.87 -10.33 -9.25
CA ASP A 169 13.83 -11.04 -8.43
C ASP A 169 15.01 -11.62 -9.28
N ALA A 170 15.92 -12.32 -8.63
CA ALA A 170 17.08 -12.91 -9.28
C ALA A 170 16.72 -13.99 -10.33
N ASP A 171 15.54 -14.59 -10.22
CA ASP A 171 15.03 -15.61 -11.15
C ASP A 171 14.22 -14.98 -12.29
N GLY A 172 14.06 -13.64 -12.29
CA GLY A 172 13.31 -12.90 -13.30
C GLY A 172 11.80 -12.89 -13.08
N ARG A 173 11.31 -13.36 -11.92
CA ARG A 173 9.89 -13.30 -11.53
C ARG A 173 9.57 -11.93 -10.95
N LEU A 174 8.38 -11.41 -11.27
CA LEU A 174 7.89 -10.18 -10.65
C LEU A 174 7.70 -10.40 -9.14
N ILE A 175 8.20 -9.48 -8.33
CA ILE A 175 7.87 -9.48 -6.90
C ILE A 175 6.44 -8.97 -6.71
N PRO A 176 5.67 -9.54 -5.75
CA PRO A 176 4.32 -9.05 -5.45
C PRO A 176 4.37 -7.68 -4.80
N ILE A 177 3.41 -6.82 -5.14
CA ILE A 177 3.29 -5.44 -4.68
C ILE A 177 1.86 -5.18 -4.23
N ILE A 178 1.68 -4.52 -3.08
CA ILE A 178 0.41 -3.89 -2.72
C ILE A 178 0.38 -2.52 -3.40
N PHE A 179 -0.43 -2.37 -4.44
CA PHE A 179 -0.56 -1.12 -5.18
C PHE A 179 -1.73 -0.29 -4.63
N ARG A 180 -1.46 0.91 -4.20
CA ARG A 180 -2.39 1.79 -3.51
C ARG A 180 -2.52 3.16 -4.20
N PRO A 181 -3.13 3.19 -5.39
CA PRO A 181 -3.45 4.45 -6.08
C PRO A 181 -4.70 5.10 -5.47
N TRP A 182 -4.93 6.37 -5.79
CA TRP A 182 -6.18 7.09 -5.53
C TRP A 182 -6.65 7.05 -4.06
N HIS A 183 -5.68 6.98 -3.14
CA HIS A 183 -5.90 6.91 -1.69
C HIS A 183 -6.51 8.20 -1.13
N GLU A 184 -6.98 8.13 0.12
CA GLU A 184 -7.58 9.25 0.86
C GLU A 184 -8.70 9.99 0.09
N HIS A 185 -9.38 9.28 -0.81
CA HIS A 185 -10.37 9.82 -1.74
C HIS A 185 -11.63 10.39 -1.06
N THR A 186 -11.83 10.15 0.22
CA THR A 186 -12.88 10.75 1.05
C THR A 186 -12.55 12.16 1.51
N GLY A 187 -11.29 12.59 1.33
CA GLY A 187 -10.85 13.96 1.52
C GLY A 187 -10.92 14.79 0.22
N SER A 188 -10.68 16.09 0.33
CA SER A 188 -10.73 17.05 -0.78
C SER A 188 -9.37 17.70 -1.09
N TRP A 189 -8.27 17.09 -0.62
CA TRP A 189 -6.91 17.61 -0.80
C TRP A 189 -6.16 17.01 -1.99
N PHE A 190 -6.65 15.95 -2.60
CA PHE A 190 -6.13 15.39 -3.84
C PHE A 190 -7.10 15.63 -4.99
N TRP A 191 -6.60 15.82 -6.22
CA TRP A 191 -7.44 16.11 -7.39
C TRP A 191 -8.45 14.99 -7.74
N TRP A 192 -8.28 13.79 -7.20
CA TRP A 192 -9.23 12.65 -7.29
C TRP A 192 -10.19 12.54 -6.09
N GLY A 193 -10.11 13.49 -5.15
CA GLY A 193 -10.82 13.44 -3.88
C GLY A 193 -12.30 13.81 -3.96
N GLU A 194 -12.98 13.66 -2.84
CA GLU A 194 -14.39 14.04 -2.66
C GLU A 194 -14.58 15.54 -2.96
N GLY A 195 -15.64 15.86 -3.70
CA GLY A 195 -15.93 17.24 -4.13
C GLY A 195 -15.11 17.73 -5.33
N LEU A 196 -14.08 16.98 -5.77
CA LEU A 196 -13.24 17.25 -6.95
C LEU A 196 -13.69 16.41 -8.15
N CYS A 197 -14.30 15.26 -7.91
CA CYS A 197 -14.96 14.41 -8.89
C CYS A 197 -16.16 13.71 -8.28
N SER A 198 -17.09 13.25 -9.11
CA SER A 198 -18.20 12.41 -8.66
C SER A 198 -17.72 11.01 -8.29
N ALA A 199 -18.57 10.27 -7.57
CA ALA A 199 -18.29 8.87 -7.25
C ALA A 199 -18.14 7.99 -8.51
N ASP A 200 -18.93 8.24 -9.53
CA ASP A 200 -18.86 7.50 -10.80
C ASP A 200 -17.60 7.82 -11.58
N GLU A 201 -17.16 9.09 -11.61
CA GLU A 201 -15.88 9.47 -12.21
C GLU A 201 -14.69 8.83 -11.46
N TYR A 202 -14.72 8.77 -10.13
CA TYR A 202 -13.70 8.08 -9.35
C TYR A 202 -13.66 6.57 -9.65
N LYS A 203 -14.82 5.91 -9.68
CA LYS A 203 -14.91 4.47 -10.05
C LYS A 203 -14.41 4.22 -11.47
N ALA A 204 -14.71 5.14 -12.41
CA ALA A 204 -14.22 5.06 -13.77
C ALA A 204 -12.69 5.25 -13.87
N LEU A 205 -12.12 6.17 -13.08
CA LEU A 205 -10.66 6.36 -12.96
C LEU A 205 -9.98 5.09 -12.41
N TRP A 206 -10.54 4.51 -11.37
CA TRP A 206 -10.05 3.25 -10.80
C TRP A 206 -10.08 2.13 -11.83
N LYS A 207 -11.24 1.94 -12.47
CA LYS A 207 -11.41 0.90 -13.48
C LYS A 207 -10.45 1.07 -14.66
N LEU A 208 -10.29 2.29 -15.18
CA LEU A 208 -9.33 2.59 -16.26
C LEU A 208 -7.90 2.20 -15.85
N SER A 209 -7.49 2.54 -14.62
CA SER A 209 -6.16 2.21 -14.11
C SER A 209 -5.98 0.69 -13.95
N TYR A 210 -7.01 0.00 -13.40
CA TYR A 210 -7.00 -1.45 -13.20
C TYR A 210 -6.94 -2.20 -14.53
N ASP A 211 -7.84 -1.88 -15.45
CA ASP A 211 -7.91 -2.53 -16.76
C ASP A 211 -6.59 -2.34 -17.52
N TYR A 212 -6.03 -1.14 -17.47
CA TYR A 212 -4.78 -0.85 -18.17
C TYR A 212 -3.60 -1.61 -17.55
N LEU A 213 -3.37 -1.48 -16.25
CA LEU A 213 -2.19 -2.06 -15.59
C LEU A 213 -2.30 -3.59 -15.46
N SER A 214 -3.43 -4.10 -14.95
CA SER A 214 -3.56 -5.52 -14.64
C SER A 214 -3.99 -6.36 -15.84
N ILE A 215 -4.86 -5.83 -16.73
CA ILE A 215 -5.38 -6.61 -17.85
C ILE A 215 -4.57 -6.37 -19.13
N GLU A 216 -4.44 -5.11 -19.56
CA GLU A 216 -3.79 -4.77 -20.83
C GLU A 216 -2.27 -4.96 -20.75
N ARG A 217 -1.62 -4.44 -19.68
CA ARG A 217 -0.18 -4.59 -19.45
C ARG A 217 0.19 -5.91 -18.75
N GLY A 218 -0.81 -6.66 -18.26
CA GLY A 218 -0.64 -8.00 -17.70
C GLY A 218 0.17 -8.05 -16.40
N LEU A 219 0.08 -7.01 -15.56
CA LEU A 219 0.75 -6.97 -14.26
C LEU A 219 -0.02 -7.84 -13.26
N ASP A 220 0.33 -9.11 -13.16
CA ASP A 220 -0.29 -10.12 -12.30
C ASP A 220 0.32 -10.16 -10.88
N ASN A 221 1.18 -9.21 -10.58
CA ASN A 221 1.85 -9.06 -9.29
C ASN A 221 1.25 -7.96 -8.39
N LEU A 222 0.15 -7.32 -8.80
CA LEU A 222 -0.47 -6.23 -8.06
C LEU A 222 -1.64 -6.71 -7.21
N LEU A 223 -1.58 -6.49 -5.88
CA LEU A 223 -2.74 -6.47 -4.98
C LEU A 223 -3.23 -5.03 -4.87
N TRP A 224 -4.46 -4.79 -5.27
CA TRP A 224 -5.06 -3.45 -5.30
C TRP A 224 -5.63 -3.08 -3.94
N SER A 225 -5.17 -1.94 -3.39
CA SER A 225 -5.60 -1.43 -2.08
C SER A 225 -6.42 -0.16 -2.23
N TYR A 226 -7.69 -0.23 -1.80
CA TYR A 226 -8.62 0.88 -1.75
C TYR A 226 -8.63 1.46 -0.35
N SER A 227 -8.13 2.70 -0.17
CA SER A 227 -7.96 3.31 1.15
C SER A 227 -8.59 4.70 1.25
N PRO A 228 -9.77 4.83 1.87
CA PRO A 228 -10.29 6.12 2.31
C PRO A 228 -9.49 6.69 3.47
N GLY A 229 -9.50 8.02 3.63
CA GLY A 229 -9.07 8.69 4.85
C GLY A 229 -10.09 8.49 5.97
N ALA A 230 -9.63 8.51 7.23
CA ALA A 230 -10.48 8.40 8.40
C ALA A 230 -11.47 9.58 8.53
N GLY A 231 -12.48 9.39 9.36
CA GLY A 231 -13.49 10.39 9.69
C GLY A 231 -14.85 10.14 9.03
N ASN A 232 -15.89 9.98 9.87
CA ASN A 232 -17.29 9.79 9.48
C ASN A 232 -17.52 8.68 8.44
N LEU A 233 -16.73 7.60 8.48
CA LEU A 233 -16.93 6.45 7.60
C LEU A 233 -18.18 5.66 8.02
N SER A 234 -18.89 5.17 7.04
CA SER A 234 -19.98 4.20 7.15
C SER A 234 -19.89 3.24 5.96
N ALA A 235 -20.52 2.09 6.03
CA ALA A 235 -20.61 1.15 4.92
C ALA A 235 -21.14 1.81 3.64
N GLU A 236 -22.11 2.73 3.74
CA GLU A 236 -22.65 3.49 2.62
C GLU A 236 -21.58 4.40 2.01
N ARG A 237 -20.88 5.19 2.82
CA ARG A 237 -19.84 6.13 2.36
C ARG A 237 -18.63 5.42 1.76
N ILE A 238 -18.23 4.28 2.34
CA ILE A 238 -17.17 3.43 1.77
C ILE A 238 -17.62 2.88 0.41
N GLY A 239 -18.86 2.38 0.34
CA GLY A 239 -19.45 1.78 -0.85
C GLY A 239 -19.72 2.75 -1.99
N GLU A 240 -19.95 4.03 -1.70
CA GLU A 240 -20.30 5.05 -2.71
C GLU A 240 -19.23 5.13 -3.83
N ARG A 241 -17.94 5.12 -3.46
CA ARG A 241 -16.80 5.20 -4.39
C ARG A 241 -16.13 3.84 -4.63
N TYR A 242 -16.58 2.76 -3.99
CA TYR A 242 -15.99 1.45 -4.12
C TYR A 242 -16.10 0.91 -5.55
N PRO A 243 -14.98 0.56 -6.21
CA PRO A 243 -14.98 0.22 -7.64
C PRO A 243 -15.51 -1.19 -7.93
N GLY A 244 -15.59 -2.06 -6.92
CA GLY A 244 -16.08 -3.43 -7.03
C GLY A 244 -15.10 -4.48 -6.53
N ASP A 245 -15.65 -5.64 -6.16
CA ASP A 245 -14.89 -6.72 -5.51
C ASP A 245 -13.80 -7.32 -6.41
N ASP A 246 -14.00 -7.30 -7.73
CA ASP A 246 -13.05 -7.87 -8.71
C ASP A 246 -11.80 -6.98 -8.90
N MET A 247 -11.83 -5.74 -8.44
CA MET A 247 -10.77 -4.75 -8.63
C MET A 247 -10.11 -4.29 -7.31
N VAL A 248 -10.46 -4.90 -6.18
CA VAL A 248 -9.90 -4.56 -4.86
C VAL A 248 -9.58 -5.84 -4.10
N ASP A 249 -8.39 -5.90 -3.54
CA ASP A 249 -7.91 -7.03 -2.72
C ASP A 249 -7.84 -6.66 -1.23
N ILE A 250 -7.49 -5.41 -0.94
CA ILE A 250 -7.28 -4.90 0.40
C ILE A 250 -8.09 -3.62 0.61
N LEU A 251 -8.85 -3.55 1.70
CA LEU A 251 -9.48 -2.32 2.17
C LEU A 251 -8.50 -1.64 3.14
N GLY A 252 -8.09 -0.42 2.82
CA GLY A 252 -7.18 0.38 3.64
C GLY A 252 -7.91 1.43 4.47
N LEU A 253 -7.22 1.99 5.44
CA LEU A 253 -7.60 3.18 6.18
C LEU A 253 -6.37 4.05 6.42
N ASP A 254 -6.44 5.33 6.09
CA ASP A 254 -5.40 6.31 6.38
C ASP A 254 -5.88 7.22 7.52
N ALA A 255 -5.16 7.20 8.66
CA ALA A 255 -5.58 7.86 9.90
C ALA A 255 -4.42 8.44 10.70
N TYR A 256 -4.41 9.75 10.92
CA TYR A 256 -3.36 10.46 11.64
C TYR A 256 -3.87 11.11 12.91
N GLN A 257 -3.02 11.15 13.94
CA GLN A 257 -3.32 11.87 15.17
C GLN A 257 -2.95 13.34 15.03
N TYR A 258 -3.97 14.21 15.01
CA TYR A 258 -3.80 15.67 15.00
C TYR A 258 -4.19 16.32 16.35
N GLY A 259 -4.87 15.57 17.21
CA GLY A 259 -5.42 16.06 18.48
C GLY A 259 -5.06 15.16 19.66
N SER A 260 -5.97 15.03 20.62
CA SER A 260 -5.75 14.18 21.79
C SER A 260 -5.70 12.68 21.40
N SER A 261 -4.94 11.90 22.15
CA SER A 261 -4.87 10.45 22.01
C SER A 261 -6.23 9.78 22.19
N GLY A 262 -7.11 10.37 23.00
CA GLY A 262 -8.49 9.89 23.16
C GLY A 262 -9.35 10.09 21.91
N ASP A 263 -9.26 11.22 21.24
CA ASP A 263 -9.98 11.51 19.99
C ASP A 263 -9.45 10.64 18.84
N PHE A 264 -8.13 10.54 18.72
CA PHE A 264 -7.49 9.66 17.75
C PHE A 264 -7.95 8.20 17.89
N ARG A 265 -7.87 7.66 19.12
CA ARG A 265 -8.32 6.31 19.42
C ARG A 265 -9.78 6.10 19.03
N LYS A 266 -10.67 7.02 19.39
CA LYS A 266 -12.09 6.97 19.05
C LYS A 266 -12.32 6.97 17.54
N GLU A 267 -11.61 7.83 16.82
CA GLU A 267 -11.72 7.95 15.36
C GLU A 267 -11.21 6.69 14.65
N VAL A 268 -10.02 6.19 15.03
CA VAL A 268 -9.46 4.95 14.46
C VAL A 268 -10.36 3.75 14.71
N LEU A 269 -10.85 3.57 15.95
CA LEU A 269 -11.75 2.46 16.28
C LEU A 269 -13.05 2.52 15.48
N ALA A 270 -13.67 3.69 15.36
CA ALA A 270 -14.89 3.85 14.59
C ALA A 270 -14.65 3.57 13.09
N SER A 271 -13.65 4.23 12.48
CA SER A 271 -13.38 4.13 11.04
C SER A 271 -12.87 2.73 10.65
N ALA A 272 -11.93 2.17 11.42
CA ALA A 272 -11.39 0.84 11.13
C ALA A 272 -12.42 -0.27 11.32
N SER A 273 -13.36 -0.14 12.27
CA SER A 273 -14.44 -1.12 12.42
C SER A 273 -15.38 -1.13 11.21
N GLU A 274 -15.69 0.03 10.64
CA GLU A 274 -16.49 0.11 9.40
C GLU A 274 -15.75 -0.51 8.20
N ILE A 275 -14.45 -0.23 8.06
CA ILE A 275 -13.60 -0.83 7.00
C ILE A 275 -13.52 -2.34 7.19
N ALA A 276 -13.27 -2.83 8.42
CA ALA A 276 -13.17 -4.25 8.71
C ALA A 276 -14.48 -5.00 8.42
N ALA A 277 -15.64 -4.42 8.80
CA ALA A 277 -16.95 -4.97 8.51
C ALA A 277 -17.18 -5.03 6.99
N PHE A 278 -16.93 -3.93 6.27
CA PHE A 278 -17.12 -3.84 4.82
C PHE A 278 -16.20 -4.85 4.07
N ALA A 279 -14.97 -5.03 4.54
CA ALA A 279 -14.01 -6.01 4.02
C ALA A 279 -14.48 -7.45 4.31
N GLY A 280 -14.94 -7.72 5.53
CA GLY A 280 -15.41 -9.05 5.95
C GLY A 280 -16.60 -9.54 5.14
N GLU A 281 -17.58 -8.68 4.85
CA GLU A 281 -18.72 -9.01 3.97
C GLU A 281 -18.32 -9.43 2.57
N ARG A 282 -17.13 -8.98 2.09
CA ARG A 282 -16.58 -9.22 0.75
C ARG A 282 -15.42 -10.22 0.73
N ASN A 283 -15.14 -10.82 1.88
CA ASN A 283 -13.98 -11.71 2.05
C ASN A 283 -12.65 -11.06 1.62
N LYS A 284 -12.48 -9.77 1.91
CA LYS A 284 -11.26 -9.01 1.65
C LYS A 284 -10.42 -8.87 2.91
N LEU A 285 -9.15 -8.57 2.71
CA LEU A 285 -8.25 -8.16 3.78
C LEU A 285 -8.48 -6.69 4.12
N TYR A 286 -8.11 -6.27 5.35
CA TYR A 286 -8.04 -4.85 5.65
C TYR A 286 -6.74 -4.49 6.38
N ALA A 287 -6.32 -3.23 6.26
CA ALA A 287 -5.08 -2.72 6.81
C ALA A 287 -5.23 -1.25 7.26
N LEU A 288 -4.37 -0.80 8.15
CA LEU A 288 -4.11 0.62 8.35
C LEU A 288 -2.99 1.03 7.41
N THR A 289 -3.39 1.53 6.25
CA THR A 289 -2.50 1.78 5.11
C THR A 289 -1.64 3.01 5.27
N GLU A 290 -2.06 3.94 6.13
CA GLU A 290 -1.24 5.00 6.72
C GLU A 290 -1.72 5.30 8.12
N ILE A 291 -0.79 5.43 9.05
CA ILE A 291 -1.10 5.85 10.41
C ILE A 291 0.10 6.61 11.00
N GLY A 292 -0.17 7.48 11.97
CA GLY A 292 0.93 8.08 12.68
C GLY A 292 0.54 9.26 13.57
N TYR A 293 1.53 9.68 14.35
CA TYR A 293 1.51 10.87 15.17
C TYR A 293 2.80 11.65 14.90
N GLU A 294 2.71 12.75 14.15
CA GLU A 294 3.87 13.50 13.72
C GLU A 294 4.69 13.98 14.93
N GLY A 295 6.01 13.71 14.88
CA GLY A 295 6.94 14.08 15.93
C GLY A 295 6.83 13.25 17.22
N ILE A 296 5.84 12.40 17.37
CA ILE A 296 5.58 11.50 18.51
C ILE A 296 5.85 12.20 19.87
N PRO A 297 5.10 13.25 20.22
CA PRO A 297 5.36 14.05 21.43
C PRO A 297 5.02 13.31 22.74
N GLU A 298 4.28 12.21 22.69
CA GLU A 298 3.94 11.38 23.84
C GLU A 298 4.91 10.17 23.90
N GLU A 299 5.81 10.15 24.89
CA GLU A 299 6.83 9.08 25.04
C GLU A 299 6.24 7.67 25.09
N GLY A 300 5.07 7.50 25.70
CA GLY A 300 4.38 6.22 25.87
C GLY A 300 3.28 5.96 24.82
N TRP A 301 3.31 6.64 23.66
CA TRP A 301 2.25 6.54 22.66
C TRP A 301 2.08 5.12 22.08
N TRP A 302 3.15 4.40 21.88
CA TRP A 302 3.16 3.08 21.24
C TRP A 302 2.43 2.02 22.07
N THR A 303 2.81 1.89 23.34
CA THR A 303 2.19 0.91 24.24
C THR A 303 0.96 1.44 24.96
N GLY A 304 0.85 2.75 25.16
CA GLY A 304 -0.26 3.40 25.89
C GLY A 304 -1.45 3.79 25.02
N VAL A 305 -1.23 4.07 23.74
CA VAL A 305 -2.28 4.56 22.82
C VAL A 305 -2.46 3.62 21.65
N LEU A 306 -1.42 3.43 20.81
CA LEU A 306 -1.55 2.69 19.56
C LEU A 306 -1.85 1.20 19.81
N TYR A 307 -1.02 0.51 20.59
CA TYR A 307 -1.19 -0.92 20.81
C TYR A 307 -2.55 -1.30 21.41
N PRO A 308 -3.05 -0.63 22.46
CA PRO A 308 -4.40 -0.86 22.95
C PRO A 308 -5.48 -0.60 21.89
N THR A 309 -5.30 0.41 21.01
CA THR A 309 -6.22 0.68 19.91
C THR A 309 -6.25 -0.48 18.93
N LEU A 310 -5.07 -0.98 18.51
CA LEU A 310 -4.99 -2.13 17.60
C LEU A 310 -5.61 -3.40 18.19
N ARG A 311 -5.44 -3.61 19.51
CA ARG A 311 -6.01 -4.77 20.21
C ARG A 311 -7.54 -4.75 20.39
N GLU A 312 -8.16 -3.57 20.30
CA GLU A 312 -9.62 -3.46 20.30
C GLU A 312 -10.24 -3.73 18.93
N LEU A 313 -9.45 -3.65 17.85
CA LEU A 313 -9.92 -3.95 16.49
C LEU A 313 -10.12 -5.47 16.32
N SER A 314 -11.28 -5.87 15.80
CA SER A 314 -11.60 -7.27 15.56
C SER A 314 -12.36 -7.41 14.22
N PRO A 315 -11.78 -8.10 13.22
CA PRO A 315 -10.43 -8.67 13.17
C PRO A 315 -9.32 -7.60 13.26
N SER A 316 -8.09 -8.00 13.58
CA SER A 316 -6.93 -7.12 13.51
C SER A 316 -6.58 -6.75 12.07
N PRO A 317 -6.02 -5.55 11.80
CA PRO A 317 -5.50 -5.22 10.48
C PRO A 317 -4.32 -6.14 10.12
N VAL A 318 -4.18 -6.50 8.84
CA VAL A 318 -3.07 -7.36 8.40
C VAL A 318 -1.72 -6.65 8.44
N TYR A 319 -1.72 -5.33 8.24
CA TYR A 319 -0.54 -4.50 8.47
C TYR A 319 -0.92 -3.09 8.90
N VAL A 320 0.07 -2.41 9.45
CA VAL A 320 0.02 -1.00 9.86
C VAL A 320 1.24 -0.32 9.25
N LEU A 321 1.04 0.69 8.40
CA LEU A 321 2.13 1.45 7.79
C LEU A 321 2.26 2.82 8.45
N PHE A 322 3.41 3.09 9.06
CA PHE A 322 3.74 4.42 9.55
C PHE A 322 4.31 5.26 8.42
N TRP A 323 3.91 6.56 8.40
CA TRP A 323 4.43 7.48 7.40
C TRP A 323 5.92 7.74 7.59
N ARG A 324 6.54 8.43 6.67
CA ARG A 324 7.99 8.59 6.54
C ARG A 324 8.64 9.45 7.61
N ASN A 325 9.91 9.21 7.87
CA ASN A 325 10.79 10.11 8.59
C ASN A 325 11.56 10.96 7.59
N ALA A 326 11.25 12.27 7.48
CA ALA A 326 11.89 13.12 6.51
C ALA A 326 13.36 13.41 6.89
N TRP A 327 14.28 13.17 5.97
CA TRP A 327 15.71 13.40 6.20
C TRP A 327 16.08 14.89 6.29
N ASP A 328 15.28 15.75 5.64
CA ASP A 328 15.49 17.19 5.48
C ASP A 328 14.54 18.06 6.35
N LYS A 329 13.62 17.43 7.08
CA LYS A 329 12.66 18.08 7.98
C LYS A 329 12.65 17.38 9.33
N PRO A 330 13.52 17.80 10.27
CA PRO A 330 13.73 17.08 11.55
C PRO A 330 12.46 16.87 12.39
N GLU A 331 11.45 17.72 12.25
CA GLU A 331 10.19 17.61 13.00
C GLU A 331 9.17 16.65 12.33
N HIS A 332 9.43 16.27 11.06
CA HIS A 332 8.54 15.43 10.28
C HIS A 332 8.99 13.97 10.35
N PHE A 333 8.57 13.27 11.37
CA PHE A 333 8.82 11.84 11.56
C PHE A 333 7.64 11.15 12.24
N TYR A 334 7.46 9.85 11.92
CA TYR A 334 6.34 9.04 12.38
C TYR A 334 6.79 7.73 13.02
N VAL A 335 8.08 7.42 12.99
CA VAL A 335 8.73 6.32 13.70
C VAL A 335 9.90 6.90 14.48
N PRO A 336 10.16 6.45 15.72
CA PRO A 336 11.30 6.96 16.47
C PRO A 336 12.62 6.53 15.83
N PHE A 337 13.67 7.24 16.17
CA PHE A 337 15.05 6.99 15.76
C PHE A 337 15.94 6.95 17.03
N PRO A 338 17.19 6.49 16.97
CA PRO A 338 18.06 6.42 18.13
C PRO A 338 18.19 7.77 18.86
N GLY A 339 17.79 7.78 20.14
CA GLY A 339 17.80 8.98 20.99
C GLY A 339 16.49 9.77 21.02
N GLN A 340 15.48 9.42 20.21
CA GLN A 340 14.15 9.98 20.33
C GLN A 340 13.45 9.43 21.61
N ALA A 341 12.66 10.27 22.31
CA ALA A 341 12.13 9.98 23.62
C ALA A 341 11.27 8.70 23.69
N SER A 342 10.48 8.41 22.62
CA SER A 342 9.60 7.22 22.59
C SER A 342 10.29 5.93 22.09
N ALA A 343 11.61 5.94 21.83
CA ALA A 343 12.32 4.79 21.24
C ALA A 343 12.21 3.49 22.07
N GLU A 344 12.30 3.60 23.40
CA GLU A 344 12.15 2.44 24.30
C GLU A 344 10.71 1.90 24.34
N ASP A 345 9.73 2.81 24.26
CA ASP A 345 8.33 2.42 24.20
C ASP A 345 7.99 1.74 22.84
N PHE A 346 8.58 2.24 21.76
CA PHE A 346 8.47 1.59 20.43
C PHE A 346 9.09 0.19 20.43
N ARG A 347 10.27 0.00 21.07
CA ARG A 347 10.87 -1.33 21.23
C ARG A 347 9.91 -2.25 21.99
N SER A 348 9.34 -1.76 23.10
CA SER A 348 8.38 -2.50 23.92
C SER A 348 7.08 -2.84 23.15
N PHE A 349 6.68 -2.01 22.21
CA PHE A 349 5.59 -2.27 21.26
C PHE A 349 6.01 -3.35 20.25
N ALA A 350 7.19 -3.23 19.65
CA ALA A 350 7.71 -4.17 18.67
C ALA A 350 7.91 -5.60 19.23
N ASP A 351 8.18 -5.71 20.55
CA ASP A 351 8.37 -6.98 21.27
C ASP A 351 7.03 -7.69 21.61
N LYS A 352 5.87 -7.17 21.23
CA LYS A 352 4.58 -7.84 21.44
C LYS A 352 4.46 -9.06 20.53
N GLU A 353 3.89 -10.16 21.04
CA GLU A 353 3.82 -11.46 20.34
C GLU A 353 3.05 -11.40 19.00
N ASP A 354 2.10 -10.47 18.87
CA ASP A 354 1.27 -10.27 17.70
C ASP A 354 1.79 -9.17 16.76
N ILE A 355 2.92 -8.54 17.08
CA ILE A 355 3.58 -7.52 16.25
C ILE A 355 4.73 -8.17 15.49
N VAL A 356 4.75 -8.02 14.16
CA VAL A 356 5.71 -8.71 13.29
C VAL A 356 6.58 -7.72 12.55
N LEU A 357 7.88 -7.85 12.76
CA LEU A 357 8.97 -7.22 12.00
C LEU A 357 9.70 -8.27 11.15
N ASN A 358 10.66 -7.83 10.33
CA ASN A 358 11.40 -8.68 9.38
C ASN A 358 12.87 -8.84 9.76
#